data_3507977115bac6113df7a0d6e3371efa
#
_entry.id   3507977115bac6113df7a0d6e3371efa
#
_cell.length_a   1.000
_cell.length_b   1.000
_cell.length_c   1.000
_cell.angle_alpha   90.00
_cell.angle_beta   90.00
_cell.angle_gamma   90.00
#
_symmetry.space_group_name_H-M   'P 1'
#
loop_
_entity.id
_entity.type
_entity.pdbx_description
1 polymer ?
#
loop_
_entity_poly.entity_id
_entity_poly.type
_entity_poly.pdbx_seq_one_letter_code
_entity_poly.pdbx_strand_id
1 'polypeptide(L)'
;MEEKFTSIKSWLGTGSINIFGLPMSGKDTQGIRLARAIGAKFLSSGLIIRAMEKETKQYYSDHGSLIPTNVFYEWVLPYFEVPDLRNSPLILSSIGRWHGEESSVMSAAAGAGHEIKAVVLLNVSEADVESRFEAAKSLGDRGDREDDKDIETFRTRLEEFRTKTLPVLQHYQDLGLLINVNGDQSRDEVFNELINKLYEQSIKQQ
;
A
#
# COMPACT_ATOMS: atom_id res chain seq x y z
N MET A 1 0.62 -7.18 -23.08
CA MET A 1 0.12 -6.94 -21.72
C MET A 1 -0.13 -8.26 -20.98
N GLU A 2 -0.83 -9.20 -21.57
CA GLU A 2 -1.13 -10.52 -20.98
C GLU A 2 0.13 -11.33 -20.61
N GLU A 3 1.13 -11.35 -21.47
CA GLU A 3 2.43 -11.97 -21.19
C GLU A 3 3.09 -11.37 -19.92
N LYS A 4 3.05 -10.05 -19.76
CA LYS A 4 3.60 -9.39 -18.58
C LYS A 4 2.87 -9.78 -17.31
N PHE A 5 1.54 -9.87 -17.34
CA PHE A 5 0.75 -10.34 -16.19
C PHE A 5 1.11 -11.77 -15.81
N THR A 6 1.25 -12.65 -16.79
CA THR A 6 1.64 -14.04 -16.58
C THR A 6 3.03 -14.15 -15.95
N SER A 7 4.00 -13.38 -16.45
CA SER A 7 5.37 -13.35 -15.92
C SER A 7 5.40 -12.82 -14.48
N ILE A 8 4.73 -11.69 -14.23
CA ILE A 8 4.63 -11.10 -12.88
C ILE A 8 3.98 -12.10 -11.91
N LYS A 9 2.87 -12.74 -12.30
CA LYS A 9 2.18 -13.74 -11.48
C LYS A 9 3.07 -14.94 -11.18
N SER A 10 3.77 -15.47 -12.18
CA SER A 10 4.68 -16.61 -12.03
C SER A 10 5.83 -16.28 -11.08
N TRP A 11 6.46 -15.12 -11.27
CA TRP A 11 7.52 -14.63 -10.39
C TRP A 11 7.04 -14.41 -8.96
N LEU A 12 5.86 -13.81 -8.80
CA LEU A 12 5.29 -13.52 -7.48
C LEU A 12 4.93 -14.81 -6.73
N GLY A 13 4.41 -15.83 -7.42
CA GLY A 13 3.95 -17.06 -6.78
C GLY A 13 2.89 -16.78 -5.74
N THR A 14 3.14 -17.12 -4.48
CA THR A 14 2.31 -16.75 -3.31
C THR A 14 2.81 -15.50 -2.59
N GLY A 15 3.92 -14.92 -3.02
CA GLY A 15 4.53 -13.75 -2.41
C GLY A 15 3.66 -12.50 -2.50
N SER A 16 4.22 -11.38 -2.07
CA SER A 16 3.49 -10.12 -2.01
C SER A 16 4.25 -8.94 -2.60
N ILE A 17 3.50 -7.90 -3.00
CA ILE A 17 3.98 -6.58 -3.39
C ILE A 17 3.32 -5.57 -2.46
N ASN A 18 4.12 -4.71 -1.79
CA ASN A 18 3.59 -3.67 -0.90
C ASN A 18 3.66 -2.30 -1.57
N ILE A 19 2.52 -1.65 -1.77
CA ILE A 19 2.41 -0.37 -2.48
C ILE A 19 2.27 0.77 -1.48
N PHE A 20 3.21 1.69 -1.52
CA PHE A 20 3.21 2.93 -0.73
C PHE A 20 2.96 4.16 -1.61
N GLY A 21 2.65 5.25 -0.96
CA GLY A 21 2.48 6.57 -1.57
C GLY A 21 1.71 7.48 -0.62
N LEU A 22 1.81 8.77 -0.86
CA LEU A 22 1.08 9.80 -0.13
C LEU A 22 -0.43 9.52 -0.09
N PRO A 23 -1.17 10.06 0.89
CA PRO A 23 -2.62 10.16 0.76
C PRO A 23 -2.98 10.74 -0.60
N MET A 24 -4.03 10.26 -1.26
CA MET A 24 -4.45 10.70 -2.60
C MET A 24 -3.51 10.32 -3.77
N SER A 25 -2.40 9.59 -3.54
CA SER A 25 -1.51 9.14 -4.63
C SER A 25 -2.16 8.14 -5.61
N GLY A 26 -3.28 7.53 -5.24
CA GLY A 26 -3.95 6.50 -6.04
C GLY A 26 -3.44 5.07 -5.80
N LYS A 27 -2.63 4.82 -4.76
CA LYS A 27 -2.08 3.49 -4.45
C LYS A 27 -3.13 2.38 -4.34
N ASP A 28 -4.25 2.63 -3.65
CA ASP A 28 -5.32 1.63 -3.53
C ASP A 28 -5.96 1.33 -4.89
N THR A 29 -6.18 2.36 -5.72
CA THR A 29 -6.72 2.22 -7.07
C THR A 29 -5.81 1.33 -7.93
N GLN A 30 -4.51 1.62 -7.94
CA GLN A 30 -3.53 0.85 -8.70
C GLN A 30 -3.32 -0.54 -8.11
N GLY A 31 -3.32 -0.67 -6.78
CA GLY A 31 -3.20 -1.97 -6.09
C GLY A 31 -4.37 -2.90 -6.41
N ILE A 32 -5.61 -2.42 -6.34
CA ILE A 32 -6.81 -3.19 -6.69
C ILE A 32 -6.78 -3.58 -8.17
N ARG A 33 -6.37 -2.66 -9.04
CA ARG A 33 -6.27 -2.91 -10.48
C ARG A 33 -5.22 -3.99 -10.78
N LEU A 34 -4.04 -3.92 -10.14
CA LEU A 34 -2.99 -4.93 -10.25
C LEU A 34 -3.47 -6.29 -9.73
N ALA A 35 -4.08 -6.31 -8.54
CA ALA A 35 -4.60 -7.54 -7.94
C ALA A 35 -5.58 -8.26 -8.88
N ARG A 36 -6.51 -7.51 -9.48
CA ARG A 36 -7.45 -8.06 -10.48
C ARG A 36 -6.74 -8.61 -11.72
N ALA A 37 -5.75 -7.87 -12.23
CA ALA A 37 -5.03 -8.23 -13.46
C ALA A 37 -4.23 -9.54 -13.33
N ILE A 38 -3.65 -9.82 -12.16
CA ILE A 38 -2.82 -11.02 -11.93
C ILE A 38 -3.53 -12.10 -11.09
N GLY A 39 -4.78 -11.88 -10.69
CA GLY A 39 -5.52 -12.82 -9.83
C GLY A 39 -4.99 -12.90 -8.40
N ALA A 40 -4.48 -11.78 -7.87
CA ALA A 40 -4.02 -11.63 -6.48
C ALA A 40 -5.14 -11.18 -5.55
N LYS A 41 -4.94 -11.34 -4.24
CA LYS A 41 -5.79 -10.74 -3.20
C LYS A 41 -5.24 -9.37 -2.82
N PHE A 42 -6.13 -8.45 -2.44
CA PHE A 42 -5.76 -7.10 -2.02
C PHE A 42 -5.96 -6.94 -0.50
N LEU A 43 -4.94 -6.46 0.19
CA LEU A 43 -4.93 -6.24 1.63
C LEU A 43 -4.46 -4.81 1.93
N SER A 44 -5.28 -4.02 2.61
CA SER A 44 -4.97 -2.62 2.94
C SER A 44 -4.97 -2.42 4.46
N SER A 45 -3.87 -1.87 5.00
CA SER A 45 -3.81 -1.52 6.42
C SER A 45 -4.93 -0.57 6.84
N GLY A 46 -5.22 0.43 6.02
CA GLY A 46 -6.29 1.38 6.31
C GLY A 46 -7.69 0.75 6.35
N LEU A 47 -7.96 -0.25 5.51
CA LEU A 47 -9.23 -0.98 5.56
C LEU A 47 -9.33 -1.85 6.81
N ILE A 48 -8.26 -2.55 7.16
CA ILE A 48 -8.19 -3.38 8.38
C ILE A 48 -8.39 -2.51 9.62
N ILE A 49 -7.60 -1.43 9.74
CA ILE A 49 -7.65 -0.53 10.90
C ILE A 49 -9.07 0.01 11.10
N ARG A 50 -9.70 0.57 10.06
CA ARG A 50 -11.08 1.07 10.17
C ARG A 50 -12.09 -0.01 10.55
N ALA A 51 -11.92 -1.23 10.07
CA ALA A 51 -12.78 -2.35 10.45
C ALA A 51 -12.61 -2.68 11.95
N MET A 52 -11.37 -2.76 12.43
CA MET A 52 -11.05 -3.01 13.83
C MET A 52 -11.50 -1.88 14.76
N GLU A 53 -11.32 -0.61 14.37
CA GLU A 53 -11.82 0.55 15.11
C GLU A 53 -13.34 0.50 15.28
N LYS A 54 -14.06 0.15 14.21
CA LYS A 54 -15.51 0.00 14.26
C LYS A 54 -15.96 -1.15 15.15
N GLU A 55 -15.24 -2.26 15.14
CA GLU A 55 -15.54 -3.44 15.96
C GLU A 55 -15.21 -3.22 17.43
N THR A 56 -14.01 -2.73 17.72
CA THR A 56 -13.49 -2.56 19.09
C THR A 56 -13.99 -1.29 19.77
N LYS A 57 -14.50 -0.31 19.01
CA LYS A 57 -14.82 1.05 19.46
C LYS A 57 -13.61 1.82 20.01
N GLN A 58 -12.40 1.45 19.58
CA GLN A 58 -11.15 2.13 19.88
C GLN A 58 -10.65 2.83 18.62
N TYR A 59 -10.54 4.14 18.64
CA TYR A 59 -10.21 4.97 17.49
C TYR A 59 -8.81 5.55 17.65
N TYR A 60 -7.84 4.99 16.94
CA TYR A 60 -6.44 5.40 16.98
C TYR A 60 -6.01 6.21 15.76
N SER A 61 -6.73 6.06 14.64
CA SER A 61 -6.42 6.76 13.39
C SER A 61 -7.13 8.12 13.26
N ASP A 62 -7.80 8.55 14.31
CA ASP A 62 -8.46 9.85 14.36
C ASP A 62 -7.48 10.98 14.01
N HIS A 63 -7.97 11.98 13.32
CA HIS A 63 -7.19 13.13 12.88
C HIS A 63 -5.98 12.81 11.97
N GLY A 64 -5.94 11.62 11.35
CA GLY A 64 -4.95 11.25 10.34
C GLY A 64 -3.64 10.69 10.87
N SER A 65 -3.50 10.52 12.17
CA SER A 65 -2.32 9.91 12.79
C SER A 65 -2.20 8.42 12.45
N LEU A 66 -0.98 7.90 12.47
CA LEU A 66 -0.76 6.46 12.40
C LEU A 66 -1.08 5.82 13.76
N ILE A 67 -1.68 4.65 13.73
CA ILE A 67 -1.94 3.87 14.96
C ILE A 67 -0.63 3.45 15.63
N PRO A 68 -0.59 3.26 16.97
CA PRO A 68 0.60 2.77 17.66
C PRO A 68 1.05 1.41 17.13
N THR A 69 2.37 1.19 17.08
CA THR A 69 2.98 -0.04 16.54
C THR A 69 2.49 -1.32 17.22
N ASN A 70 2.26 -1.31 18.54
CA ASN A 70 1.72 -2.47 19.25
C ASN A 70 0.28 -2.80 18.78
N VAL A 71 -0.55 -1.79 18.54
CA VAL A 71 -1.91 -1.95 17.99
C VAL A 71 -1.84 -2.43 16.53
N PHE A 72 -0.90 -1.90 15.75
CA PHE A 72 -0.66 -2.36 14.38
C PHE A 72 -0.30 -3.86 14.37
N TYR A 73 0.58 -4.32 15.24
CA TYR A 73 0.95 -5.74 15.34
C TYR A 73 -0.23 -6.63 15.73
N GLU A 74 -1.05 -6.18 16.66
CA GLU A 74 -2.23 -6.92 17.11
C GLU A 74 -3.33 -6.98 16.05
N TRP A 75 -3.58 -5.89 15.34
CA TRP A 75 -4.72 -5.80 14.44
C TRP A 75 -4.40 -6.17 12.99
N VAL A 76 -3.19 -5.88 12.51
CA VAL A 76 -2.87 -5.99 11.08
C VAL A 76 -2.09 -7.25 10.74
N LEU A 77 -1.05 -7.59 11.51
CA LEU A 77 -0.21 -8.73 11.17
C LEU A 77 -0.94 -10.08 11.12
N PRO A 78 -1.94 -10.37 11.98
CA PRO A 78 -2.69 -11.63 11.90
C PRO A 78 -3.46 -11.84 10.59
N TYR A 79 -3.72 -10.76 9.84
CA TYR A 79 -4.39 -10.88 8.54
C TYR A 79 -3.58 -11.67 7.51
N PHE A 80 -2.25 -11.74 7.63
CA PHE A 80 -1.45 -12.58 6.74
C PHE A 80 -1.78 -14.07 6.86
N GLU A 81 -2.31 -14.52 8.00
CA GLU A 81 -2.65 -15.91 8.26
C GLU A 81 -4.11 -16.27 7.94
N VAL A 82 -4.92 -15.31 7.48
CA VAL A 82 -6.33 -15.55 7.13
C VAL A 82 -6.43 -16.63 6.06
N PRO A 83 -7.26 -17.67 6.28
CA PRO A 83 -7.35 -18.82 5.37
C PRO A 83 -7.63 -18.46 3.90
N ASP A 84 -8.44 -17.43 3.66
CA ASP A 84 -8.82 -16.97 2.31
C ASP A 84 -7.64 -16.37 1.52
N LEU A 85 -6.53 -16.02 2.18
CA LEU A 85 -5.32 -15.50 1.55
C LEU A 85 -4.32 -16.60 1.18
N ARG A 86 -4.44 -17.79 1.80
CA ARG A 86 -3.50 -18.89 1.58
C ARG A 86 -3.42 -19.25 0.10
N ASN A 87 -2.21 -19.55 -0.35
CA ASN A 87 -1.91 -19.95 -1.72
C ASN A 87 -2.28 -18.92 -2.79
N SER A 88 -2.46 -17.65 -2.41
CA SER A 88 -2.71 -16.55 -3.33
C SER A 88 -1.59 -15.51 -3.24
N PRO A 89 -1.17 -14.90 -4.36
CA PRO A 89 -0.34 -13.71 -4.29
C PRO A 89 -1.10 -12.56 -3.62
N LEU A 90 -0.37 -11.68 -2.90
CA LEU A 90 -0.96 -10.53 -2.24
C LEU A 90 -0.46 -9.21 -2.84
N ILE A 91 -1.38 -8.28 -3.00
CA ILE A 91 -1.07 -6.86 -3.20
C ILE A 91 -1.45 -6.13 -1.92
N LEU A 92 -0.43 -5.60 -1.25
CA LEU A 92 -0.55 -4.91 0.01
C LEU A 92 -0.61 -3.40 -0.23
N SER A 93 -1.37 -2.68 0.56
CA SER A 93 -1.41 -1.22 0.54
C SER A 93 -0.98 -0.65 1.87
N SER A 94 0.23 -0.11 1.90
CA SER A 94 0.86 0.59 3.02
C SER A 94 0.83 -0.23 4.33
N ILE A 95 1.22 -1.51 4.26
CA ILE A 95 1.39 -2.35 5.44
C ILE A 95 2.78 -2.07 6.05
N GLY A 96 2.81 -1.62 7.33
CA GLY A 96 4.03 -1.20 8.03
C GLY A 96 4.49 0.19 7.60
N ARG A 97 4.10 1.22 8.36
CA ARG A 97 4.34 2.63 8.03
C ARG A 97 5.26 3.34 9.02
N TRP A 98 5.53 2.73 10.16
CA TRP A 98 6.49 3.21 11.13
C TRP A 98 7.86 2.57 10.89
N HIS A 99 8.92 3.36 10.99
CA HIS A 99 10.27 2.83 10.99
C HIS A 99 10.47 1.82 12.13
N GLY A 100 10.95 0.62 11.77
CA GLY A 100 11.07 -0.54 12.67
C GLY A 100 9.94 -1.56 12.51
N GLU A 101 8.80 -1.22 11.91
CA GLU A 101 7.72 -2.19 11.60
C GLU A 101 8.06 -3.09 10.41
N GLU A 102 8.92 -2.62 9.49
CA GLU A 102 9.25 -3.31 8.24
C GLU A 102 9.78 -4.73 8.47
N SER A 103 10.63 -4.93 9.46
CA SER A 103 11.17 -6.26 9.79
C SER A 103 10.10 -7.22 10.30
N SER A 104 9.17 -6.72 11.13
CA SER A 104 8.03 -7.51 11.63
C SER A 104 7.04 -7.84 10.52
N VAL A 105 6.78 -6.90 9.62
CA VAL A 105 5.92 -7.10 8.43
C VAL A 105 6.54 -8.14 7.50
N MET A 106 7.84 -8.03 7.19
CA MET A 106 8.53 -9.01 6.34
C MET A 106 8.50 -10.40 6.96
N SER A 107 8.74 -10.51 8.27
CA SER A 107 8.73 -11.78 9.00
C SER A 107 7.34 -12.41 9.03
N ALA A 108 6.30 -11.62 9.32
CA ALA A 108 4.92 -12.11 9.36
C ALA A 108 4.44 -12.55 7.96
N ALA A 109 4.74 -11.75 6.93
CA ALA A 109 4.40 -12.10 5.56
C ALA A 109 5.11 -13.39 5.10
N ALA A 110 6.42 -13.51 5.34
CA ALA A 110 7.20 -14.69 4.99
C ALA A 110 6.73 -15.94 5.76
N GLY A 111 6.46 -15.82 7.06
CA GLY A 111 5.94 -16.90 7.91
C GLY A 111 4.59 -17.44 7.43
N ALA A 112 3.75 -16.57 6.86
CA ALA A 112 2.47 -16.94 6.26
C ALA A 112 2.57 -17.42 4.79
N GLY A 113 3.79 -17.44 4.21
CA GLY A 113 4.01 -17.83 2.81
C GLY A 113 3.81 -16.71 1.79
N HIS A 114 3.78 -15.45 2.24
CA HIS A 114 3.55 -14.27 1.42
C HIS A 114 4.77 -13.33 1.41
N GLU A 115 5.97 -13.86 1.25
CA GLU A 115 7.21 -13.09 1.21
C GLU A 115 7.07 -11.82 0.36
N ILE A 116 7.58 -10.68 0.89
CA ILE A 116 7.58 -9.41 0.14
C ILE A 116 8.66 -9.45 -0.92
N LYS A 117 8.27 -9.52 -2.18
CA LYS A 117 9.18 -9.59 -3.34
C LYS A 117 9.48 -8.24 -3.98
N ALA A 118 8.62 -7.28 -3.75
CA ALA A 118 8.81 -5.89 -4.18
C ALA A 118 8.02 -4.92 -3.29
N VAL A 119 8.55 -3.72 -3.21
CA VAL A 119 7.87 -2.57 -2.62
C VAL A 119 7.76 -1.49 -3.69
N VAL A 120 6.57 -0.96 -3.90
CA VAL A 120 6.31 0.07 -4.91
C VAL A 120 6.03 1.39 -4.20
N LEU A 121 6.72 2.45 -4.59
CA LEU A 121 6.37 3.82 -4.21
C LEU A 121 5.73 4.53 -5.40
N LEU A 122 4.46 4.92 -5.25
CA LEU A 122 3.83 5.87 -6.18
C LEU A 122 4.27 7.27 -5.81
N ASN A 123 5.22 7.80 -6.55
CA ASN A 123 5.72 9.16 -6.38
C ASN A 123 4.72 10.14 -6.99
N VAL A 124 4.10 10.94 -6.13
CA VAL A 124 3.20 12.04 -6.48
C VAL A 124 3.64 13.26 -5.70
N SER A 125 3.67 14.41 -6.35
CA SER A 125 4.01 15.67 -5.68
C SER A 125 2.95 16.03 -4.63
N GLU A 126 3.35 16.74 -3.57
CA GLU A 126 2.41 17.19 -2.55
C GLU A 126 1.37 18.16 -3.14
N ALA A 127 1.78 19.02 -4.05
CA ALA A 127 0.87 19.93 -4.73
C ALA A 127 -0.23 19.17 -5.51
N ASP A 128 0.14 18.06 -6.18
CA ASP A 128 -0.83 17.24 -6.91
C ASP A 128 -1.76 16.47 -5.97
N VAL A 129 -1.27 15.93 -4.85
CA VAL A 129 -2.16 15.25 -3.90
C VAL A 129 -3.08 16.23 -3.18
N GLU A 130 -2.64 17.47 -2.90
CA GLU A 130 -3.51 18.54 -2.38
C GLU A 130 -4.58 18.91 -3.40
N SER A 131 -4.22 19.09 -4.66
CA SER A 131 -5.18 19.35 -5.75
C SER A 131 -6.21 18.23 -5.89
N ARG A 132 -5.76 16.96 -5.81
CA ARG A 132 -6.65 15.80 -5.84
C ARG A 132 -7.57 15.75 -4.62
N PHE A 133 -7.08 16.16 -3.45
CA PHE A 133 -7.89 16.25 -2.24
C PHE A 133 -9.02 17.28 -2.39
N GLU A 134 -8.71 18.50 -2.85
CA GLU A 134 -9.71 19.55 -3.07
C GLU A 134 -10.74 19.16 -4.14
N ALA A 135 -10.29 18.55 -5.24
CA ALA A 135 -11.18 18.06 -6.28
C ALA A 135 -12.13 16.97 -5.75
N ALA A 136 -11.64 16.02 -4.97
CA ALA A 136 -12.46 14.96 -4.40
C ALA A 136 -13.48 15.48 -3.38
N LYS A 137 -13.10 16.51 -2.59
CA LYS A 137 -13.98 17.18 -1.64
C LYS A 137 -15.14 17.87 -2.35
N SER A 138 -14.85 18.57 -3.46
CA SER A 138 -15.88 19.30 -4.25
C SER A 138 -16.88 18.36 -4.93
N LEU A 139 -16.46 17.13 -5.29
CA LEU A 139 -17.32 16.15 -5.96
C LEU A 139 -18.14 15.28 -4.98
N GLY A 140 -17.88 15.33 -3.67
CA GLY A 140 -18.51 14.45 -2.69
C GLY A 140 -18.22 12.96 -2.93
N ASP A 141 -17.16 12.62 -3.68
CA ASP A 141 -16.90 11.30 -4.25
C ASP A 141 -16.25 10.31 -3.26
N ARG A 142 -16.14 10.69 -1.97
CA ARG A 142 -15.35 9.91 -1.01
C ARG A 142 -16.13 9.03 -0.04
N GLY A 143 -17.44 9.00 -0.16
CA GLY A 143 -18.29 8.18 0.73
C GLY A 143 -17.98 8.43 2.21
N ASP A 144 -18.08 7.40 3.04
CA ASP A 144 -17.93 7.47 4.50
C ASP A 144 -16.48 7.50 5.02
N ARG A 145 -15.50 8.02 4.25
CA ARG A 145 -14.15 8.21 4.77
C ARG A 145 -14.09 9.44 5.66
N GLU A 146 -14.34 9.25 6.93
CA GLU A 146 -14.27 10.33 7.94
C GLU A 146 -12.87 10.94 8.05
N ASP A 147 -11.84 10.15 7.83
CA ASP A 147 -10.42 10.52 7.85
C ASP A 147 -9.95 11.43 6.69
N ASP A 148 -10.82 11.71 5.71
CA ASP A 148 -10.52 12.60 4.57
C ASP A 148 -11.44 13.85 4.53
N LYS A 149 -12.12 14.18 5.64
CA LYS A 149 -13.14 15.26 5.67
C LYS A 149 -12.56 16.66 5.72
N ASP A 150 -11.41 16.84 6.34
CA ASP A 150 -10.83 18.17 6.56
C ASP A 150 -9.35 18.25 6.14
N ILE A 151 -8.90 19.47 5.84
CA ILE A 151 -7.55 19.76 5.37
C ILE A 151 -6.49 19.51 6.46
N GLU A 152 -6.84 19.65 7.74
CA GLU A 152 -5.88 19.46 8.84
C GLU A 152 -5.55 17.97 8.99
N THR A 153 -6.55 17.10 8.96
CA THR A 153 -6.38 15.66 8.92
C THR A 153 -5.54 15.23 7.71
N PHE A 154 -5.79 15.80 6.54
CA PHE A 154 -5.00 15.52 5.35
C PHE A 154 -3.52 15.94 5.52
N ARG A 155 -3.26 17.14 6.06
CA ARG A 155 -1.89 17.62 6.34
C ARG A 155 -1.17 16.77 7.38
N THR A 156 -1.87 16.35 8.43
CA THR A 156 -1.32 15.41 9.41
C THR A 156 -0.84 14.13 8.71
N ARG A 157 -1.63 13.58 7.80
CA ARG A 157 -1.25 12.37 7.03
C ARG A 157 -0.03 12.59 6.11
N LEU A 158 0.14 13.78 5.54
CA LEU A 158 1.34 14.12 4.78
C LEU A 158 2.57 14.14 5.69
N GLU A 159 2.45 14.75 6.86
CA GLU A 159 3.55 14.81 7.83
C GLU A 159 3.89 13.43 8.40
N GLU A 160 2.90 12.61 8.72
CA GLU A 160 3.09 11.21 9.12
C GLU A 160 3.83 10.39 8.04
N PHE A 161 3.51 10.63 6.78
CA PHE A 161 4.23 9.97 5.68
C PHE A 161 5.70 10.43 5.61
N ARG A 162 5.95 11.74 5.70
CA ARG A 162 7.32 12.28 5.66
C ARG A 162 8.18 11.77 6.81
N THR A 163 7.65 11.85 8.02
CA THR A 163 8.44 11.61 9.23
C THR A 163 8.57 10.13 9.57
N LYS A 164 7.56 9.32 9.27
CA LYS A 164 7.49 7.91 9.69
C LYS A 164 7.60 6.92 8.54
N THR A 165 7.01 7.23 7.37
CA THR A 165 6.95 6.26 6.27
C THR A 165 8.14 6.38 5.31
N LEU A 166 8.68 7.57 5.07
CA LEU A 166 9.87 7.70 4.22
C LEU A 166 11.10 6.91 4.75
N PRO A 167 11.39 6.88 6.07
CA PRO A 167 12.46 6.03 6.58
C PRO A 167 12.24 4.53 6.32
N VAL A 168 10.98 4.06 6.36
CA VAL A 168 10.63 2.68 5.98
C VAL A 168 10.98 2.39 4.52
N LEU A 169 10.66 3.33 3.63
CA LEU A 169 10.96 3.20 2.19
C LEU A 169 12.47 3.20 1.92
N GLN A 170 13.25 3.97 2.70
CA GLN A 170 14.71 3.94 2.62
C GLN A 170 15.25 2.55 2.98
N HIS A 171 14.73 1.91 4.03
CA HIS A 171 15.11 0.54 4.37
C HIS A 171 14.82 -0.45 3.23
N TYR A 172 13.65 -0.38 2.59
CA TYR A 172 13.35 -1.22 1.43
C TYR A 172 14.21 -0.90 0.21
N GLN A 173 14.64 0.36 0.05
CA GLN A 173 15.60 0.74 -1.00
C GLN A 173 16.97 0.11 -0.75
N ASP A 174 17.45 0.12 0.49
CA ASP A 174 18.73 -0.48 0.88
C ASP A 174 18.74 -2.00 0.69
N LEU A 175 17.57 -2.64 0.80
CA LEU A 175 17.37 -4.06 0.48
C LEU A 175 17.21 -4.35 -1.02
N GLY A 176 17.19 -3.33 -1.88
CA GLY A 176 16.98 -3.48 -3.32
C GLY A 176 15.56 -3.90 -3.73
N LEU A 177 14.58 -3.72 -2.84
CA LEU A 177 13.19 -4.09 -3.05
C LEU A 177 12.33 -2.94 -3.58
N LEU A 178 12.80 -1.67 -3.49
CA LEU A 178 12.01 -0.49 -3.82
C LEU A 178 11.95 -0.22 -5.32
N ILE A 179 10.75 -0.09 -5.83
CA ILE A 179 10.43 0.30 -7.22
C ILE A 179 9.68 1.63 -7.18
N ASN A 180 10.27 2.67 -7.80
CA ASN A 180 9.63 3.98 -7.91
C ASN A 180 8.79 4.04 -9.18
N VAL A 181 7.55 4.51 -9.08
CA VAL A 181 6.60 4.72 -10.19
C VAL A 181 6.14 6.16 -10.17
N ASN A 182 6.19 6.85 -11.30
CA ASN A 182 5.70 8.22 -11.39
C ASN A 182 4.15 8.23 -11.30
N GLY A 183 3.62 8.81 -10.24
CA GLY A 183 2.19 8.92 -9.98
C GLY A 183 1.55 10.23 -10.49
N ASP A 184 2.37 11.15 -11.06
CA ASP A 184 1.92 12.43 -11.64
C ASP A 184 1.55 12.28 -13.12
N GLN A 185 0.81 11.21 -13.43
CA GLN A 185 0.37 10.83 -14.76
C GLN A 185 -1.12 10.43 -14.70
N SER A 186 -1.72 10.16 -15.86
CA SER A 186 -3.05 9.57 -15.90
C SER A 186 -3.08 8.19 -15.23
N ARG A 187 -4.26 7.77 -14.77
CA ARG A 187 -4.44 6.47 -14.11
C ARG A 187 -3.93 5.29 -14.96
N ASP A 188 -4.05 5.37 -16.28
CA ASP A 188 -3.64 4.32 -17.21
C ASP A 188 -2.13 4.33 -17.45
N GLU A 189 -1.52 5.50 -17.56
CA GLU A 189 -0.06 5.64 -17.67
C GLU A 189 0.65 5.14 -16.41
N VAL A 190 0.16 5.53 -15.21
CA VAL A 190 0.67 5.00 -13.94
C VAL A 190 0.59 3.47 -13.90
N PHE A 191 -0.54 2.90 -14.32
CA PHE A 191 -0.70 1.45 -14.35
C PHE A 191 0.26 0.77 -15.32
N ASN A 192 0.41 1.33 -16.52
CA ASN A 192 1.33 0.80 -17.52
C ASN A 192 2.78 0.85 -17.05
N GLU A 193 3.20 1.94 -16.42
CA GLU A 193 4.54 2.06 -15.85
C GLU A 193 4.75 1.05 -14.72
N LEU A 194 3.79 0.92 -13.81
CA LEU A 194 3.81 -0.08 -12.73
C LEU A 194 4.02 -1.49 -13.30
N ILE A 195 3.22 -1.88 -14.29
CA ILE A 195 3.33 -3.20 -14.91
C ILE A 195 4.68 -3.40 -15.60
N ASN A 196 5.18 -2.38 -16.31
CA ASN A 196 6.48 -2.47 -16.98
C ASN A 196 7.62 -2.70 -15.97
N LYS A 197 7.66 -1.93 -14.89
CA LYS A 197 8.68 -2.06 -13.85
C LYS A 197 8.61 -3.38 -13.09
N LEU A 198 7.40 -3.85 -12.76
CA LEU A 198 7.23 -5.17 -12.15
C LEU A 198 7.63 -6.31 -13.09
N TYR A 199 7.35 -6.17 -14.38
CA TYR A 199 7.78 -7.15 -15.38
C TYR A 199 9.31 -7.18 -15.49
N GLU A 200 9.98 -6.02 -15.58
CA GLU A 200 11.44 -5.93 -15.55
C GLU A 200 12.05 -6.59 -14.32
N GLN A 201 11.43 -6.39 -13.14
CA GLN A 201 11.86 -7.04 -11.90
C GLN A 201 11.67 -8.55 -11.96
N SER A 202 10.55 -9.01 -12.52
CA SER A 202 10.24 -10.44 -12.62
C SER A 202 11.22 -11.21 -13.50
N ILE A 203 11.79 -10.58 -14.53
CA ILE A 203 12.80 -11.22 -15.39
C ILE A 203 14.23 -11.14 -14.84
N LYS A 204 14.54 -10.15 -14.00
CA LYS A 204 15.85 -10.03 -13.35
C LYS A 204 16.07 -11.05 -12.23
N GLN A 205 14.98 -11.56 -11.65
CA GLN A 205 15.01 -12.48 -10.49
C GLN A 205 14.66 -13.94 -10.86
N GLN A 206 14.51 -14.24 -12.16
CA GLN A 206 14.43 -15.60 -12.70
C GLN A 206 15.82 -16.11 -13.01
#